data_93f55f6890b0168cace759436ad21525
#
_entry.id   93f55f6890b0168cace759436ad21525
#
_cell.length_a   1.000
_cell.length_b   1.000
_cell.length_c   1.000
_cell.angle_alpha   90.00
_cell.angle_beta   90.00
_cell.angle_gamma   90.00
#
_symmetry.space_group_name_H-M   'P 1'
#
loop_
_entity.id
_entity.type
_entity.pdbx_description
1 polymer ?
#
loop_
_entity_poly.entity_id
_entity_poly.type
_entity_poly.pdbx_seq_one_letter_code
_entity_poly.pdbx_strand_id
1 'polypeptide(L)'
;MMEIREGYMPFMGYQTYYRMVGTQTGNKKPLILLHGGPGSTHNYFEVLDRLAEEDGRQLVMYDQIGCGESYVEDRPDLWNAEVWIRELEELRSHLGLSQAHLLGQSWGGMLLLEYLCNHEPEGIKSIILSSTLPASWMWGQEQMRMVRYLPQEMQDAIEKATASGDYSDPAYVEAEAEYMRRHAAETPKEDAPDCLRRPVRKGLEAYITGWGPNEFTPLGTLKDYDVTGQLRDIKAPALIVSGGDDLCTPYIAKYMYDRIPESRWELFRTCRHMCFVEENEQYIKLLKDWLNANDE
;
A
#
# COMPACT_ATOMS: atom_id res chain seq x y z
N MET A 1 -16.39 5.55 23.39
CA MET A 1 -16.38 4.75 22.14
C MET A 1 -15.75 5.63 21.09
N MET A 2 -14.81 5.09 20.34
CA MET A 2 -14.19 5.75 19.19
C MET A 2 -15.25 6.06 18.13
N GLU A 3 -15.33 7.30 17.66
CA GLU A 3 -16.27 7.67 16.61
C GLU A 3 -15.81 7.10 15.27
N ILE A 4 -16.68 6.37 14.58
CA ILE A 4 -16.46 5.87 13.22
C ILE A 4 -17.57 6.47 12.35
N ARG A 5 -17.17 7.08 11.24
CA ARG A 5 -18.07 7.62 10.21
C ARG A 5 -17.71 7.01 8.87
N GLU A 6 -18.71 6.51 8.19
CA GLU A 6 -18.57 5.90 6.86
C GLU A 6 -19.41 6.68 5.86
N GLY A 7 -18.99 6.67 4.60
CA GLY A 7 -19.70 7.38 3.57
C GLY A 7 -19.21 7.03 2.17
N TYR A 8 -19.85 7.65 1.19
CA TYR A 8 -19.52 7.50 -0.21
C TYR A 8 -19.32 8.86 -0.87
N MET A 9 -18.24 8.97 -1.63
CA MET A 9 -17.97 10.11 -2.51
C MET A 9 -18.37 9.74 -3.94
N PRO A 10 -19.17 10.55 -4.65
CA PRO A 10 -19.40 10.35 -6.08
C PRO A 10 -18.08 10.49 -6.86
N PHE A 11 -17.76 9.50 -7.70
CA PHE A 11 -16.55 9.51 -8.53
C PHE A 11 -16.81 8.87 -9.90
N MET A 12 -16.62 9.60 -10.99
CA MET A 12 -16.74 9.12 -12.37
C MET A 12 -18.02 8.34 -12.70
N GLY A 13 -19.14 8.70 -12.06
CA GLY A 13 -20.42 7.99 -12.22
C GLY A 13 -20.60 6.76 -11.31
N TYR A 14 -19.60 6.48 -10.49
CA TYR A 14 -19.59 5.46 -9.43
C TYR A 14 -19.49 6.13 -8.05
N GLN A 15 -19.13 5.35 -7.04
CA GLN A 15 -18.97 5.83 -5.68
C GLN A 15 -17.67 5.26 -5.07
N THR A 16 -16.90 6.12 -4.41
CA THR A 16 -15.75 5.73 -3.61
C THR A 16 -16.15 5.70 -2.14
N TYR A 17 -16.08 4.54 -1.53
CA TYR A 17 -16.31 4.36 -0.10
C TYR A 17 -15.14 4.89 0.71
N TYR A 18 -15.45 5.57 1.82
CA TYR A 18 -14.46 5.98 2.81
C TYR A 18 -14.92 5.70 4.24
N ARG A 19 -13.95 5.49 5.11
CA ARG A 19 -14.11 5.26 6.54
C ARG A 19 -13.22 6.24 7.30
N MET A 20 -13.83 7.02 8.19
CA MET A 20 -13.14 7.98 9.05
C MET A 20 -13.21 7.52 10.50
N VAL A 21 -12.09 7.52 11.20
CA VAL A 21 -11.96 7.02 12.56
C VAL A 21 -11.43 8.13 13.45
N GLY A 22 -12.11 8.38 14.58
CA GLY A 22 -11.80 9.43 15.53
C GLY A 22 -12.11 10.83 15.00
N THR A 23 -11.75 11.81 15.80
CA THR A 23 -11.91 13.24 15.50
C THR A 23 -10.57 13.93 15.62
N GLN A 24 -10.36 14.93 14.79
CA GLN A 24 -9.17 15.77 14.87
C GLN A 24 -9.21 16.61 16.15
N THR A 25 -8.16 16.55 16.96
CA THR A 25 -8.00 17.35 18.17
C THR A 25 -6.81 18.30 18.06
N GLY A 26 -6.99 19.53 18.52
CA GLY A 26 -5.93 20.54 18.46
C GLY A 26 -5.42 20.80 17.04
N ASN A 27 -4.11 20.86 16.88
CA ASN A 27 -3.46 21.14 15.59
C ASN A 27 -3.10 19.87 14.80
N LYS A 28 -3.47 18.69 15.29
CA LYS A 28 -3.12 17.41 14.63
C LYS A 28 -3.79 17.28 13.27
N LYS A 29 -2.99 16.98 12.25
CA LYS A 29 -3.51 16.80 10.90
C LYS A 29 -3.95 15.35 10.68
N PRO A 30 -5.02 15.11 9.91
CA PRO A 30 -5.51 13.77 9.63
C PRO A 30 -4.45 12.93 8.89
N LEU A 31 -4.53 11.61 9.08
CA LEU A 31 -3.75 10.63 8.33
C LEU A 31 -4.67 9.93 7.32
N ILE A 32 -4.35 10.03 6.04
CA ILE A 32 -5.02 9.30 4.96
C ILE A 32 -4.21 8.04 4.65
N LEU A 33 -4.86 6.88 4.60
CA LEU A 33 -4.26 5.58 4.37
C LEU A 33 -4.66 5.03 2.99
N LEU A 34 -3.67 4.79 2.15
CA LEU A 34 -3.82 4.26 0.79
C LEU A 34 -3.43 2.78 0.79
N HIS A 35 -4.39 1.90 0.53
CA HIS A 35 -4.16 0.46 0.52
C HIS A 35 -3.37 -0.01 -0.71
N GLY A 36 -2.84 -1.23 -0.61
CA GLY A 36 -2.06 -1.90 -1.64
C GLY A 36 -2.89 -2.61 -2.71
N GLY A 37 -2.24 -3.46 -3.45
CA GLY A 37 -2.77 -4.19 -4.59
C GLY A 37 -2.07 -3.80 -5.89
N PRO A 38 -2.71 -3.03 -6.81
CA PRO A 38 -4.06 -2.42 -6.73
C PRO A 38 -5.18 -3.44 -6.51
N GLY A 39 -6.34 -2.99 -5.99
CA GLY A 39 -7.49 -3.87 -5.79
C GLY A 39 -7.54 -4.63 -4.46
N SER A 40 -6.67 -4.30 -3.47
CA SER A 40 -6.91 -4.67 -2.06
C SER A 40 -8.06 -3.81 -1.49
N THR A 41 -8.19 -3.76 -0.16
CA THR A 41 -9.22 -2.95 0.51
C THR A 41 -8.63 -2.27 1.75
N HIS A 42 -9.35 -1.28 2.30
CA HIS A 42 -8.94 -0.58 3.52
C HIS A 42 -8.87 -1.47 4.76
N ASN A 43 -9.59 -2.60 4.77
CA ASN A 43 -9.89 -3.40 5.97
C ASN A 43 -8.69 -3.73 6.84
N TYR A 44 -7.56 -4.09 6.26
CA TYR A 44 -6.38 -4.45 7.04
C TYR A 44 -5.77 -3.25 7.79
N PHE A 45 -6.08 -2.02 7.41
CA PHE A 45 -5.66 -0.84 8.15
C PHE A 45 -6.48 -0.59 9.42
N GLU A 46 -7.63 -1.23 9.61
CA GLU A 46 -8.42 -1.08 10.83
C GLU A 46 -7.66 -1.54 12.09
N VAL A 47 -6.61 -2.36 11.95
CA VAL A 47 -5.69 -2.67 13.06
C VAL A 47 -4.99 -1.42 13.60
N LEU A 48 -5.01 -0.31 12.86
CA LEU A 48 -4.46 0.99 13.26
C LEU A 48 -5.49 1.93 13.90
N ASP A 49 -6.77 1.55 14.00
CA ASP A 49 -7.83 2.38 14.56
C ASP A 49 -7.48 2.95 15.94
N ARG A 50 -6.76 2.14 16.74
CA ARG A 50 -6.29 2.54 18.08
C ARG A 50 -5.43 3.80 18.06
N LEU A 51 -4.72 4.08 16.96
CA LEU A 51 -3.94 5.32 16.81
C LEU A 51 -4.84 6.56 16.90
N ALA A 52 -6.08 6.51 16.39
CA ALA A 52 -7.01 7.62 16.46
C ALA A 52 -7.34 8.00 17.91
N GLU A 53 -7.54 7.02 18.79
CA GLU A 53 -7.83 7.23 20.20
C GLU A 53 -6.58 7.66 20.99
N GLU A 54 -5.47 6.99 20.77
CA GLU A 54 -4.23 7.21 21.53
C GLU A 54 -3.55 8.55 21.18
N ASP A 55 -3.72 9.02 19.95
CA ASP A 55 -3.09 10.25 19.46
C ASP A 55 -4.07 11.41 19.30
N GLY A 56 -5.38 11.19 19.35
CA GLY A 56 -6.38 12.22 19.07
C GLY A 56 -6.33 12.73 17.63
N ARG A 57 -6.00 11.87 16.70
CA ARG A 57 -5.84 12.14 15.27
C ARG A 57 -6.92 11.43 14.47
N GLN A 58 -7.52 12.11 13.51
CA GLN A 58 -8.44 11.48 12.59
C GLN A 58 -7.67 10.60 11.58
N LEU A 59 -8.13 9.36 11.42
CA LEU A 59 -7.68 8.48 10.33
C LEU A 59 -8.74 8.46 9.24
N VAL A 60 -8.31 8.45 7.99
CA VAL A 60 -9.18 8.34 6.81
C VAL A 60 -8.68 7.20 5.95
N MET A 61 -9.52 6.20 5.76
CA MET A 61 -9.28 5.04 4.92
C MET A 61 -10.32 5.03 3.81
N TYR A 62 -10.00 4.49 2.65
CA TYR A 62 -10.97 4.36 1.57
C TYR A 62 -10.68 3.10 0.75
N ASP A 63 -11.70 2.57 0.12
CA ASP A 63 -11.53 1.56 -0.92
C ASP A 63 -11.36 2.29 -2.26
N GLN A 64 -10.21 2.12 -2.89
CA GLN A 64 -9.97 2.67 -4.22
C GLN A 64 -10.95 2.07 -5.22
N ILE A 65 -11.36 2.86 -6.22
CA ILE A 65 -12.30 2.38 -7.25
C ILE A 65 -11.85 1.03 -7.82
N GLY A 66 -12.77 0.08 -7.91
CA GLY A 66 -12.55 -1.27 -8.40
C GLY A 66 -12.45 -2.34 -7.32
N CYS A 67 -12.48 -2.00 -6.02
CA CYS A 67 -12.42 -2.98 -4.93
C CYS A 67 -13.32 -2.62 -3.76
N GLY A 68 -13.49 -3.56 -2.83
CA GLY A 68 -14.25 -3.38 -1.60
C GLY A 68 -15.67 -2.87 -1.82
N GLU A 69 -16.01 -1.83 -1.06
CA GLU A 69 -17.30 -1.13 -1.16
C GLU A 69 -17.32 -0.13 -2.35
N SER A 70 -16.17 0.08 -3.02
CA SER A 70 -16.05 0.86 -4.26
C SER A 70 -15.93 -0.04 -5.50
N TYR A 71 -16.43 -1.27 -5.42
CA TYR A 71 -16.26 -2.27 -6.46
C TYR A 71 -16.95 -1.86 -7.77
N VAL A 72 -16.19 -1.99 -8.87
CA VAL A 72 -16.63 -1.83 -10.25
C VAL A 72 -15.97 -2.93 -11.06
N GLU A 73 -16.66 -3.47 -12.07
CA GLU A 73 -16.15 -4.50 -12.97
C GLU A 73 -16.42 -4.13 -14.42
N ASP A 74 -15.76 -4.84 -15.34
CA ASP A 74 -15.87 -4.64 -16.79
C ASP A 74 -15.47 -3.20 -17.25
N ARG A 75 -14.48 -2.60 -16.54
CA ARG A 75 -14.00 -1.25 -16.81
C ARG A 75 -12.48 -1.18 -16.83
N PRO A 76 -11.82 -1.93 -17.74
CA PRO A 76 -10.34 -1.93 -17.82
C PRO A 76 -9.74 -0.54 -18.11
N ASP A 77 -10.53 0.39 -18.63
CA ASP A 77 -10.15 1.79 -18.86
C ASP A 77 -9.90 2.59 -17.56
N LEU A 78 -10.41 2.12 -16.42
CA LEU A 78 -10.23 2.79 -15.12
C LEU A 78 -8.94 2.38 -14.39
N TRP A 79 -8.32 1.28 -14.76
CA TRP A 79 -7.20 0.71 -13.99
C TRP A 79 -5.85 1.30 -14.42
N ASN A 80 -5.63 2.55 -14.05
CA ASN A 80 -4.37 3.29 -14.29
C ASN A 80 -4.12 4.34 -13.21
N ALA A 81 -2.87 4.78 -13.08
CA ALA A 81 -2.44 5.69 -12.02
C ALA A 81 -3.21 7.02 -12.00
N GLU A 82 -3.47 7.60 -13.17
CA GLU A 82 -4.17 8.89 -13.30
C GLU A 82 -5.58 8.87 -12.70
N VAL A 83 -6.32 7.76 -12.90
CA VAL A 83 -7.67 7.60 -12.32
C VAL A 83 -7.59 7.53 -10.79
N TRP A 84 -6.68 6.74 -10.25
CA TRP A 84 -6.52 6.60 -8.79
C TRP A 84 -5.96 7.86 -8.11
N ILE A 85 -5.08 8.62 -8.80
CA ILE A 85 -4.62 9.92 -8.30
C ILE A 85 -5.79 10.91 -8.24
N ARG A 86 -6.55 11.01 -9.32
CA ARG A 86 -7.73 11.86 -9.37
C ARG A 86 -8.73 11.49 -8.27
N GLU A 87 -8.93 10.20 -8.00
CA GLU A 87 -9.78 9.73 -6.91
C GLU A 87 -9.29 10.24 -5.55
N LEU A 88 -7.98 10.16 -5.28
CA LEU A 88 -7.38 10.69 -4.06
C LEU A 88 -7.56 12.21 -3.92
N GLU A 89 -7.39 12.96 -5.01
CA GLU A 89 -7.59 14.41 -5.04
C GLU A 89 -9.05 14.79 -4.74
N GLU A 90 -9.99 14.11 -5.42
CA GLU A 90 -11.41 14.33 -5.20
C GLU A 90 -11.82 13.93 -3.76
N LEU A 91 -11.26 12.85 -3.20
CA LEU A 91 -11.51 12.44 -1.81
C LEU A 91 -11.00 13.49 -0.83
N ARG A 92 -9.79 13.99 -0.99
CA ARG A 92 -9.25 15.09 -0.16
C ARG A 92 -10.12 16.33 -0.21
N SER A 93 -10.56 16.71 -1.41
CA SER A 93 -11.47 17.84 -1.61
C SER A 93 -12.84 17.61 -0.98
N HIS A 94 -13.46 16.45 -1.21
CA HIS A 94 -14.78 16.07 -0.69
C HIS A 94 -14.84 16.11 0.84
N LEU A 95 -13.76 15.66 1.50
CA LEU A 95 -13.67 15.59 2.96
C LEU A 95 -13.04 16.84 3.59
N GLY A 96 -12.64 17.83 2.78
CA GLY A 96 -12.00 19.06 3.27
C GLY A 96 -10.59 18.85 3.84
N LEU A 97 -9.87 17.83 3.39
CA LEU A 97 -8.55 17.44 3.87
C LEU A 97 -7.43 18.22 3.16
N SER A 98 -7.45 19.54 3.29
CA SER A 98 -6.48 20.43 2.65
C SER A 98 -5.06 20.24 3.18
N GLN A 99 -4.91 19.84 4.45
CA GLN A 99 -3.64 19.48 5.08
C GLN A 99 -3.77 18.08 5.68
N ALA A 100 -2.85 17.18 5.33
CA ALA A 100 -2.87 15.79 5.79
C ALA A 100 -1.48 15.17 5.78
N HIS A 101 -1.30 14.11 6.58
CA HIS A 101 -0.26 13.12 6.37
C HIS A 101 -0.81 12.00 5.49
N LEU A 102 0.03 11.37 4.68
CA LEU A 102 -0.36 10.27 3.81
C LEU A 102 0.47 9.03 4.11
N LEU A 103 -0.20 7.89 4.29
CA LEU A 103 0.45 6.58 4.40
C LEU A 103 0.05 5.73 3.19
N GLY A 104 1.02 5.29 2.43
CA GLY A 104 0.81 4.36 1.33
C GLY A 104 1.52 3.03 1.58
N GLN A 105 0.77 1.93 1.51
CA GLN A 105 1.29 0.58 1.65
C GLN A 105 1.35 -0.09 0.28
N SER A 106 2.52 -0.67 -0.07
CA SER A 106 2.68 -1.40 -1.34
C SER A 106 2.31 -0.52 -2.54
N TRP A 107 1.35 -0.93 -3.37
CA TRP A 107 0.77 -0.10 -4.43
C TRP A 107 0.32 1.28 -3.92
N GLY A 108 -0.29 1.38 -2.75
CA GLY A 108 -0.67 2.68 -2.18
C GLY A 108 0.52 3.63 -2.00
N GLY A 109 1.70 3.10 -1.74
CA GLY A 109 2.94 3.87 -1.68
C GLY A 109 3.48 4.25 -3.07
N MET A 110 3.31 3.40 -4.10
CA MET A 110 3.58 3.77 -5.49
C MET A 110 2.70 4.94 -5.93
N LEU A 111 1.38 4.83 -5.65
CA LEU A 111 0.41 5.88 -5.92
C LEU A 111 0.78 7.20 -5.24
N LEU A 112 1.23 7.12 -3.98
CA LEU A 112 1.68 8.27 -3.22
C LEU A 112 2.95 8.90 -3.82
N LEU A 113 3.93 8.10 -4.22
CA LEU A 113 5.15 8.59 -4.88
C LEU A 113 4.82 9.22 -6.24
N GLU A 114 3.96 8.60 -7.05
CA GLU A 114 3.50 9.16 -8.33
C GLU A 114 2.81 10.51 -8.12
N TYR A 115 1.92 10.58 -7.12
CA TYR A 115 1.22 11.82 -6.76
C TYR A 115 2.18 12.94 -6.38
N LEU A 116 3.20 12.66 -5.57
CA LEU A 116 4.16 13.67 -5.14
C LEU A 116 5.11 14.10 -6.26
N CYS A 117 5.56 13.16 -7.09
CA CYS A 117 6.57 13.41 -8.10
C CYS A 117 6.00 14.10 -9.35
N ASN A 118 4.76 13.76 -9.74
CA ASN A 118 4.21 14.19 -11.02
C ASN A 118 3.00 15.14 -10.91
N HIS A 119 2.38 15.28 -9.72
CA HIS A 119 1.23 16.17 -9.50
C HIS A 119 1.49 17.29 -8.47
N GLU A 120 2.60 17.25 -7.75
CA GLU A 120 3.04 18.30 -6.81
C GLU A 120 1.93 18.79 -5.85
N PRO A 121 1.26 17.90 -5.09
CA PRO A 121 0.11 18.28 -4.26
C PRO A 121 0.48 19.22 -3.13
N GLU A 122 -0.39 20.18 -2.86
CA GLU A 122 -0.24 21.08 -1.71
C GLU A 122 -0.77 20.46 -0.41
N GLY A 123 -0.24 20.92 0.72
CA GLY A 123 -0.74 20.59 2.06
C GLY A 123 -0.36 19.20 2.58
N ILE A 124 0.62 18.54 1.98
CA ILE A 124 1.15 17.28 2.50
C ILE A 124 2.17 17.58 3.59
N LYS A 125 1.86 17.18 4.83
CA LYS A 125 2.69 17.43 6.00
C LYS A 125 3.86 16.46 6.13
N SER A 126 3.61 15.18 5.93
CA SER A 126 4.62 14.14 5.81
C SER A 126 4.04 12.91 5.11
N ILE A 127 4.90 12.02 4.69
CA ILE A 127 4.52 10.76 4.06
C ILE A 127 5.08 9.57 4.81
N ILE A 128 4.36 8.46 4.76
CA ILE A 128 4.80 7.16 5.26
C ILE A 128 4.74 6.17 4.08
N LEU A 129 5.90 5.70 3.67
CA LEU A 129 6.13 4.74 2.59
C LEU A 129 6.31 3.36 3.21
N SER A 130 5.21 2.62 3.36
CA SER A 130 5.18 1.32 4.04
C SER A 130 5.27 0.19 3.03
N SER A 131 6.38 -0.55 3.05
CA SER A 131 6.57 -1.74 2.19
C SER A 131 6.24 -1.47 0.70
N THR A 132 6.85 -0.43 0.12
CA THR A 132 6.56 0.06 -1.24
C THR A 132 7.80 0.19 -2.09
N LEU A 133 7.67 0.69 -3.31
CA LEU A 133 8.71 0.70 -4.34
C LEU A 133 8.66 1.96 -5.19
N PRO A 134 9.81 2.43 -5.71
CA PRO A 134 9.89 3.59 -6.59
C PRO A 134 9.87 3.22 -8.08
N ALA A 135 9.94 1.93 -8.44
CA ALA A 135 9.93 1.49 -9.83
C ALA A 135 9.54 0.02 -9.97
N SER A 136 8.69 -0.30 -10.95
CA SER A 136 8.22 -1.68 -11.21
C SER A 136 9.34 -2.62 -11.65
N TRP A 137 10.31 -2.14 -12.43
CA TRP A 137 11.46 -2.96 -12.83
C TRP A 137 12.32 -3.40 -11.65
N MET A 138 12.48 -2.53 -10.63
CA MET A 138 13.26 -2.83 -9.42
C MET A 138 12.57 -3.91 -8.59
N TRP A 139 11.25 -3.82 -8.46
CA TRP A 139 10.46 -4.85 -7.80
C TRP A 139 10.63 -6.21 -8.50
N GLY A 140 10.37 -6.29 -9.80
CA GLY A 140 10.49 -7.53 -10.55
C GLY A 140 11.88 -8.18 -10.43
N GLN A 141 12.96 -7.38 -10.47
CA GLN A 141 14.32 -7.89 -10.26
C GLN A 141 14.52 -8.47 -8.85
N GLU A 142 14.04 -7.76 -7.82
CA GLU A 142 14.18 -8.22 -6.44
C GLU A 142 13.30 -9.45 -6.15
N GLN A 143 12.07 -9.51 -6.67
CA GLN A 143 11.23 -10.71 -6.53
C GLN A 143 11.95 -11.93 -7.15
N MET A 144 12.45 -11.82 -8.37
CA MET A 144 13.18 -12.91 -9.03
C MET A 144 14.49 -13.26 -8.33
N ARG A 145 15.14 -12.31 -7.67
CA ARG A 145 16.29 -12.59 -6.81
C ARG A 145 15.88 -13.44 -5.59
N MET A 146 14.77 -13.11 -4.95
CA MET A 146 14.28 -13.87 -3.78
C MET A 146 13.75 -15.26 -4.15
N VAL A 147 13.15 -15.43 -5.33
CA VAL A 147 12.74 -16.74 -5.84
C VAL A 147 13.90 -17.74 -5.81
N ARG A 148 15.13 -17.30 -6.02
CA ARG A 148 16.33 -18.18 -5.98
C ARG A 148 16.60 -18.82 -4.61
N TYR A 149 15.92 -18.38 -3.56
CA TYR A 149 16.00 -18.98 -2.21
C TYR A 149 14.91 -20.01 -1.94
N LEU A 150 14.00 -20.23 -2.90
CA LEU A 150 13.06 -21.35 -2.87
C LEU A 150 13.73 -22.67 -3.23
N PRO A 151 13.14 -23.84 -2.87
CA PRO A 151 13.55 -25.14 -3.42
C PRO A 151 13.57 -25.15 -4.95
N GLN A 152 14.46 -25.93 -5.55
CA GLN A 152 14.68 -25.90 -7.03
C GLN A 152 13.39 -26.21 -7.80
N GLU A 153 12.59 -27.18 -7.34
CA GLU A 153 11.32 -27.55 -7.96
C GLU A 153 10.32 -26.36 -8.01
N MET A 154 10.33 -25.50 -6.99
CA MET A 154 9.49 -24.29 -6.96
C MET A 154 10.02 -23.20 -7.89
N GLN A 155 11.34 -23.02 -7.98
CA GLN A 155 11.96 -22.10 -8.94
C GLN A 155 11.59 -22.51 -10.37
N ASP A 156 11.74 -23.80 -10.71
CA ASP A 156 11.41 -24.36 -12.02
C ASP A 156 9.92 -24.17 -12.37
N ALA A 157 9.02 -24.34 -11.38
CA ALA A 157 7.59 -24.12 -11.57
C ALA A 157 7.26 -22.65 -11.88
N ILE A 158 7.87 -21.70 -11.17
CA ILE A 158 7.70 -20.26 -11.41
C ILE A 158 8.26 -19.88 -12.78
N GLU A 159 9.43 -20.36 -13.14
CA GLU A 159 10.05 -20.11 -14.46
C GLU A 159 9.19 -20.66 -15.61
N LYS A 160 8.69 -21.88 -15.48
CA LYS A 160 7.79 -22.52 -16.46
C LYS A 160 6.50 -21.74 -16.63
N ALA A 161 5.85 -21.33 -15.53
CA ALA A 161 4.61 -20.55 -15.55
C ALA A 161 4.83 -19.18 -16.20
N THR A 162 5.91 -18.50 -15.84
CA THR A 162 6.30 -17.21 -16.44
C THR A 162 6.54 -17.32 -17.95
N ALA A 163 7.20 -18.39 -18.40
CA ALA A 163 7.48 -18.61 -19.82
C ALA A 163 6.24 -18.99 -20.64
N SER A 164 5.30 -19.74 -20.05
CA SER A 164 4.08 -20.22 -20.73
C SER A 164 2.89 -19.26 -20.59
N GLY A 165 2.86 -18.39 -19.56
CA GLY A 165 1.70 -17.61 -19.16
C GLY A 165 0.60 -18.45 -18.48
N ASP A 166 0.88 -19.73 -18.16
CA ASP A 166 -0.06 -20.60 -17.44
C ASP A 166 0.25 -20.60 -15.94
N TYR A 167 -0.49 -19.78 -15.21
CA TYR A 167 -0.42 -19.64 -13.75
C TYR A 167 -1.41 -20.55 -13.02
N SER A 168 -2.09 -21.47 -13.73
CA SER A 168 -3.03 -22.44 -13.13
C SER A 168 -2.37 -23.79 -12.80
N ASP A 169 -1.11 -24.01 -13.19
CA ASP A 169 -0.35 -25.23 -12.88
C ASP A 169 -0.26 -25.40 -11.35
N PRO A 170 -0.70 -26.54 -10.76
CA PRO A 170 -0.65 -26.76 -9.33
C PRO A 170 0.73 -26.55 -8.68
N ALA A 171 1.81 -26.91 -9.40
CA ALA A 171 3.16 -26.70 -8.90
C ALA A 171 3.53 -25.21 -8.80
N TYR A 172 3.03 -24.39 -9.73
CA TYR A 172 3.16 -22.93 -9.63
C TYR A 172 2.36 -22.37 -8.46
N VAL A 173 1.10 -22.80 -8.31
CA VAL A 173 0.22 -22.32 -7.20
C VAL A 173 0.84 -22.63 -5.84
N GLU A 174 1.44 -23.82 -5.67
CA GLU A 174 2.15 -24.19 -4.45
C GLU A 174 3.39 -23.30 -4.23
N ALA A 175 4.19 -23.08 -5.28
CA ALA A 175 5.41 -22.26 -5.22
C ALA A 175 5.08 -20.79 -4.89
N GLU A 176 4.06 -20.22 -5.53
CA GLU A 176 3.58 -18.86 -5.23
C GLU A 176 3.06 -18.73 -3.80
N ALA A 177 2.27 -19.70 -3.33
CA ALA A 177 1.76 -19.70 -1.96
C ALA A 177 2.89 -19.74 -0.92
N GLU A 178 3.92 -20.56 -1.12
CA GLU A 178 5.10 -20.62 -0.25
C GLU A 178 5.89 -19.31 -0.29
N TYR A 179 6.05 -18.71 -1.47
CA TYR A 179 6.72 -17.43 -1.64
C TYR A 179 5.97 -16.32 -0.88
N MET A 180 4.66 -16.21 -1.08
CA MET A 180 3.82 -15.23 -0.39
C MET A 180 3.81 -15.44 1.12
N ARG A 181 3.82 -16.68 1.59
CA ARG A 181 3.93 -16.99 3.02
C ARG A 181 5.25 -16.49 3.62
N ARG A 182 6.35 -16.58 2.88
CA ARG A 182 7.68 -16.10 3.34
C ARG A 182 7.79 -14.59 3.34
N HIS A 183 7.19 -13.90 2.38
CA HIS A 183 7.50 -12.51 2.10
C HIS A 183 6.33 -11.55 2.22
N ALA A 184 5.08 -12.00 2.08
CA ALA A 184 3.91 -11.15 2.20
C ALA A 184 3.27 -11.24 3.58
N ALA A 185 2.60 -12.33 3.87
CA ALA A 185 1.93 -12.59 5.15
C ALA A 185 1.58 -14.06 5.29
N GLU A 186 1.34 -14.50 6.52
CA GLU A 186 0.66 -15.76 6.79
C GLU A 186 -0.85 -15.59 6.73
N THR A 187 -1.55 -16.69 6.52
CA THR A 187 -3.00 -16.72 6.68
C THR A 187 -3.37 -16.29 8.12
N PRO A 188 -4.30 -15.33 8.28
CA PRO A 188 -4.70 -14.90 9.61
C PRO A 188 -5.23 -16.06 10.45
N LYS A 189 -4.81 -16.12 11.71
CA LYS A 189 -5.28 -17.14 12.69
C LYS A 189 -6.76 -16.90 13.03
N GLU A 190 -7.43 -17.92 13.59
CA GLU A 190 -8.83 -17.83 14.00
C GLU A 190 -9.11 -16.72 15.02
N ASP A 191 -8.14 -16.40 15.87
CA ASP A 191 -8.21 -15.36 16.90
C ASP A 191 -7.72 -13.97 16.42
N ALA A 192 -7.27 -13.85 15.15
CA ALA A 192 -6.87 -12.58 14.60
C ALA A 192 -8.05 -11.59 14.57
N PRO A 193 -7.81 -10.26 14.56
CA PRO A 193 -8.84 -9.25 14.40
C PRO A 193 -9.78 -9.52 13.22
N ASP A 194 -11.07 -9.24 13.38
CA ASP A 194 -12.09 -9.48 12.35
C ASP A 194 -11.73 -8.83 11.00
N CYS A 195 -11.21 -7.62 11.02
CA CYS A 195 -10.80 -6.88 9.84
C CYS A 195 -9.76 -7.59 8.96
N LEU A 196 -9.01 -8.55 9.51
CA LEU A 196 -8.05 -9.38 8.78
C LEU A 196 -8.66 -10.69 8.26
N ARG A 197 -9.85 -11.09 8.77
CA ARG A 197 -10.45 -12.39 8.50
C ARG A 197 -11.75 -12.33 7.71
N ARG A 198 -12.52 -11.24 7.88
CA ARG A 198 -13.80 -11.12 7.19
C ARG A 198 -13.62 -11.11 5.67
N PRO A 199 -14.53 -11.74 4.92
CA PRO A 199 -14.51 -11.68 3.47
C PRO A 199 -14.57 -10.23 2.96
N VAL A 200 -13.74 -9.93 1.96
CA VAL A 200 -13.73 -8.64 1.26
C VAL A 200 -13.80 -8.88 -0.24
N ARG A 201 -14.40 -7.95 -0.98
CA ARG A 201 -14.47 -8.02 -2.43
C ARG A 201 -13.20 -7.42 -3.04
N LYS A 202 -12.20 -8.27 -3.29
CA LYS A 202 -10.96 -7.83 -3.95
C LYS A 202 -11.21 -7.44 -5.41
N GLY A 203 -10.50 -6.42 -5.88
CA GLY A 203 -10.52 -5.96 -7.26
C GLY A 203 -9.55 -6.75 -8.13
N LEU A 204 -9.89 -8.00 -8.45
CA LEU A 204 -9.02 -8.86 -9.25
C LEU A 204 -8.74 -8.27 -10.65
N GLU A 205 -9.75 -7.68 -11.30
CA GLU A 205 -9.57 -7.03 -12.60
C GLU A 205 -8.62 -5.83 -12.49
N ALA A 206 -8.80 -4.99 -11.45
CA ALA A 206 -7.91 -3.86 -11.19
C ALA A 206 -6.46 -4.32 -10.93
N TYR A 207 -6.29 -5.43 -10.20
CA TYR A 207 -4.97 -6.02 -9.96
C TYR A 207 -4.31 -6.53 -11.25
N ILE A 208 -5.00 -7.39 -11.99
CA ILE A 208 -4.43 -8.01 -13.20
C ILE A 208 -4.15 -6.96 -14.27
N THR A 209 -5.07 -6.01 -14.48
CA THR A 209 -4.89 -4.95 -15.49
C THR A 209 -3.86 -3.91 -15.06
N GLY A 210 -3.86 -3.54 -13.78
CA GLY A 210 -2.94 -2.55 -13.23
C GLY A 210 -1.53 -3.11 -13.07
N TRP A 211 -1.39 -4.19 -12.35
CA TRP A 211 -0.09 -4.77 -12.01
C TRP A 211 0.29 -5.93 -12.94
N GLY A 212 -0.47 -7.00 -12.92
CA GLY A 212 -0.17 -8.21 -13.69
C GLY A 212 -0.71 -9.46 -13.05
N PRO A 213 -0.35 -10.63 -13.57
CA PRO A 213 -0.91 -11.91 -13.14
C PRO A 213 -0.47 -12.32 -11.72
N ASN A 214 0.66 -11.79 -11.23
CA ASN A 214 1.26 -12.16 -9.94
C ASN A 214 2.30 -11.11 -9.50
N GLU A 215 2.91 -11.31 -8.33
CA GLU A 215 3.93 -10.40 -7.77
C GLU A 215 5.26 -10.40 -8.55
N PHE A 216 5.59 -11.45 -9.29
CA PHE A 216 6.88 -11.58 -9.96
C PHE A 216 6.97 -10.81 -11.28
N THR A 217 5.83 -10.60 -11.94
CA THR A 217 5.76 -10.13 -13.33
C THR A 217 4.84 -8.93 -13.50
N PRO A 218 5.32 -7.69 -13.25
CA PRO A 218 4.56 -6.47 -13.51
C PRO A 218 4.40 -6.26 -15.01
N LEU A 219 3.25 -6.64 -15.57
CA LEU A 219 2.93 -6.58 -17.01
C LEU A 219 1.75 -5.66 -17.33
N GLY A 220 1.06 -5.15 -16.31
CA GLY A 220 -0.12 -4.31 -16.46
C GLY A 220 0.20 -2.85 -16.87
N THR A 221 -0.76 -1.96 -16.65
CA THR A 221 -0.64 -0.52 -16.97
C THR A 221 0.47 0.16 -16.17
N LEU A 222 0.87 -0.42 -15.03
CA LEU A 222 1.94 0.08 -14.15
C LEU A 222 3.32 -0.49 -14.48
N LYS A 223 3.49 -1.27 -15.55
CA LYS A 223 4.75 -1.94 -15.90
C LYS A 223 5.93 -0.97 -16.09
N ASP A 224 5.65 0.22 -16.61
CA ASP A 224 6.65 1.25 -16.90
C ASP A 224 6.75 2.32 -15.78
N TYR A 225 6.09 2.09 -14.62
CA TYR A 225 6.19 2.99 -13.48
C TYR A 225 7.64 3.09 -12.99
N ASP A 226 8.16 4.31 -12.99
CA ASP A 226 9.51 4.63 -12.50
C ASP A 226 9.61 6.10 -12.10
N VAL A 227 9.67 6.37 -10.80
CA VAL A 227 9.90 7.71 -10.23
C VAL A 227 11.28 7.85 -9.60
N THR A 228 12.21 6.94 -9.90
CA THR A 228 13.56 6.94 -9.30
C THR A 228 14.33 8.21 -9.54
N GLY A 229 14.10 8.87 -10.67
CA GLY A 229 14.73 10.14 -11.04
C GLY A 229 14.23 11.32 -10.23
N GLN A 230 12.97 11.30 -9.78
CA GLN A 230 12.30 12.40 -9.07
C GLN A 230 12.36 12.28 -7.53
N LEU A 231 12.83 11.16 -6.98
CA LEU A 231 12.86 10.97 -5.51
C LEU A 231 13.59 12.10 -4.76
N ARG A 232 14.57 12.74 -5.41
CA ARG A 232 15.34 13.84 -4.84
C ARG A 232 14.58 15.16 -4.75
N ASP A 233 13.47 15.25 -5.48
CA ASP A 233 12.64 16.45 -5.56
C ASP A 233 11.50 16.43 -4.54
N ILE A 234 11.29 15.30 -3.85
CA ILE A 234 10.30 15.15 -2.79
C ILE A 234 10.68 16.06 -1.63
N LYS A 235 9.77 17.00 -1.32
CA LYS A 235 9.95 18.02 -0.26
C LYS A 235 9.34 17.60 1.08
N ALA A 236 8.34 16.72 1.04
CA ALA A 236 7.67 16.27 2.26
C ALA A 236 8.58 15.33 3.06
N PRO A 237 8.69 15.51 4.39
CA PRO A 237 9.38 14.54 5.24
C PRO A 237 8.84 13.14 5.03
N ALA A 238 9.71 12.15 4.88
CA ALA A 238 9.34 10.78 4.52
C ALA A 238 9.80 9.75 5.56
N LEU A 239 8.86 8.98 6.10
CA LEU A 239 9.14 7.78 6.87
C LEU A 239 9.04 6.56 5.95
N ILE A 240 10.13 5.86 5.75
CA ILE A 240 10.18 4.61 4.99
C ILE A 240 10.13 3.46 5.99
N VAL A 241 9.22 2.51 5.80
CA VAL A 241 9.09 1.32 6.64
C VAL A 241 9.16 0.08 5.77
N SER A 242 9.95 -0.91 6.18
CA SER A 242 10.02 -2.21 5.53
C SER A 242 10.28 -3.33 6.51
N GLY A 243 9.87 -4.54 6.17
CA GLY A 243 10.25 -5.77 6.88
C GLY A 243 11.61 -6.29 6.46
N GLY A 244 12.18 -7.20 7.26
CA GLY A 244 13.43 -7.90 6.94
C GLY A 244 13.25 -8.93 5.83
N ASP A 245 12.10 -9.62 5.84
CA ASP A 245 11.72 -10.65 4.86
C ASP A 245 10.59 -10.18 3.91
N ASP A 246 10.51 -8.88 3.69
CA ASP A 246 9.46 -8.17 2.93
C ASP A 246 9.58 -8.39 1.41
N LEU A 247 8.45 -8.36 0.71
CA LEU A 247 8.40 -8.16 -0.75
C LEU A 247 9.13 -6.88 -1.16
N CYS A 248 8.91 -5.77 -0.42
CA CYS A 248 9.74 -4.56 -0.49
C CYS A 248 11.06 -4.82 0.25
N THR A 249 12.00 -5.45 -0.44
CA THR A 249 13.27 -5.81 0.19
C THR A 249 13.96 -4.62 0.85
N PRO A 250 14.80 -4.84 1.87
CA PRO A 250 15.63 -3.77 2.45
C PRO A 250 16.47 -3.01 1.41
N TYR A 251 16.79 -3.63 0.27
CA TYR A 251 17.45 -2.96 -0.86
C TYR A 251 16.57 -1.87 -1.48
N ILE A 252 15.29 -2.16 -1.74
CA ILE A 252 14.33 -1.20 -2.30
C ILE A 252 14.10 -0.04 -1.30
N ALA A 253 13.86 -0.37 -0.03
CA ALA A 253 13.68 0.63 1.02
C ALA A 253 14.90 1.55 1.16
N LYS A 254 16.10 0.96 1.17
CA LYS A 254 17.36 1.72 1.22
C LYS A 254 17.57 2.59 -0.01
N TYR A 255 17.17 2.13 -1.19
CA TYR A 255 17.27 2.92 -2.42
C TYR A 255 16.47 4.22 -2.32
N MET A 256 15.25 4.16 -1.77
CA MET A 256 14.42 5.35 -1.52
C MET A 256 15.04 6.24 -0.43
N TYR A 257 15.48 5.64 0.69
CA TYR A 257 16.13 6.35 1.80
C TYR A 257 17.35 7.15 1.36
N ASP A 258 18.21 6.58 0.52
CA ASP A 258 19.42 7.26 0.04
C ASP A 258 19.13 8.43 -0.91
N ARG A 259 17.88 8.59 -1.38
CA ARG A 259 17.51 9.57 -2.41
C ARG A 259 16.48 10.59 -1.97
N ILE A 260 15.59 10.26 -1.06
CA ILE A 260 14.62 11.23 -0.52
C ILE A 260 15.31 12.07 0.55
N PRO A 261 15.42 13.41 0.39
CA PRO A 261 16.28 14.25 1.22
C PRO A 261 15.96 14.23 2.71
N GLU A 262 14.68 14.44 3.06
CA GLU A 262 14.22 14.45 4.45
C GLU A 262 13.55 13.12 4.80
N SER A 263 14.33 12.04 4.79
CA SER A 263 13.81 10.72 5.05
C SER A 263 14.43 10.04 6.27
N ARG A 264 13.63 9.20 6.89
CA ARG A 264 14.03 8.23 7.93
C ARG A 264 13.61 6.85 7.47
N TRP A 265 14.44 5.84 7.66
CA TRP A 265 14.10 4.44 7.40
C TRP A 265 14.05 3.65 8.70
N GLU A 266 12.96 2.92 8.92
CA GLU A 266 12.76 1.97 10.01
C GLU A 266 12.62 0.57 9.44
N LEU A 267 13.53 -0.34 9.85
CA LEU A 267 13.54 -1.73 9.44
C LEU A 267 12.97 -2.61 10.56
N PHE A 268 11.82 -3.21 10.33
CA PHE A 268 11.20 -4.23 11.18
C PHE A 268 11.80 -5.60 10.86
N ARG A 269 12.87 -5.98 11.54
CA ARG A 269 13.74 -7.10 11.16
C ARG A 269 13.04 -8.45 11.03
N THR A 270 12.00 -8.68 11.81
CA THR A 270 11.25 -9.95 11.89
C THR A 270 9.94 -9.92 11.10
N CYS A 271 9.63 -8.79 10.48
CA CYS A 271 8.41 -8.62 9.70
C CYS A 271 8.62 -8.90 8.21
N ARG A 272 7.51 -9.18 7.58
CA ARG A 272 7.32 -9.29 6.15
C ARG A 272 6.63 -8.02 5.62
N HIS A 273 5.76 -8.16 4.62
CA HIS A 273 5.09 -7.04 3.93
C HIS A 273 4.05 -6.29 4.75
N MET A 274 3.62 -6.85 5.89
CA MET A 274 2.52 -6.32 6.70
C MET A 274 3.02 -5.92 8.10
N CYS A 275 4.08 -5.09 8.18
CA CYS A 275 4.70 -4.68 9.46
C CYS A 275 3.69 -4.11 10.46
N PHE A 276 2.69 -3.36 10.00
CA PHE A 276 1.64 -2.77 10.84
C PHE A 276 0.65 -3.82 11.42
N VAL A 277 0.65 -5.05 10.88
CA VAL A 277 -0.10 -6.19 11.43
C VAL A 277 0.81 -7.00 12.35
N GLU A 278 2.03 -7.31 11.91
CA GLU A 278 2.93 -8.25 12.57
C GLU A 278 3.55 -7.67 13.84
N GLU A 279 3.89 -6.39 13.84
CA GLU A 279 4.45 -5.65 14.98
C GLU A 279 3.60 -4.39 15.26
N ASN A 280 2.29 -4.58 15.41
CA ASN A 280 1.29 -3.53 15.47
C ASN A 280 1.58 -2.45 16.52
N GLU A 281 1.94 -2.85 17.76
CA GLU A 281 2.19 -1.88 18.83
C GLU A 281 3.41 -0.99 18.53
N GLN A 282 4.48 -1.59 18.03
CA GLN A 282 5.70 -0.86 17.67
C GLN A 282 5.42 0.05 16.46
N TYR A 283 4.63 -0.41 15.51
CA TYR A 283 4.25 0.36 14.33
C TYR A 283 3.39 1.57 14.70
N ILE A 284 2.36 1.40 15.55
CA ILE A 284 1.54 2.50 16.05
C ILE A 284 2.38 3.53 16.80
N LYS A 285 3.29 3.08 17.68
CA LYS A 285 4.20 3.98 18.38
C LYS A 285 5.07 4.78 17.40
N LEU A 286 5.62 4.12 16.38
CA LEU A 286 6.44 4.77 15.36
C LEU A 286 5.63 5.83 14.59
N LEU A 287 4.39 5.48 14.16
CA LEU A 287 3.50 6.44 13.51
C LEU A 287 3.21 7.64 14.38
N LYS A 288 2.84 7.43 15.64
CA LYS A 288 2.55 8.49 16.60
C LYS A 288 3.72 9.45 16.78
N ASP A 289 4.92 8.92 16.98
CA ASP A 289 6.14 9.72 17.15
C ASP A 289 6.44 10.54 15.87
N TRP A 290 6.30 9.90 14.69
CA TRP A 290 6.54 10.54 13.39
C TRP A 290 5.53 11.65 13.07
N LEU A 291 4.26 11.36 13.21
CA LEU A 291 3.17 12.28 12.87
C LEU A 291 3.21 13.52 13.77
N ASN A 292 3.43 13.34 15.08
CA ASN A 292 3.55 14.44 16.03
C ASN A 292 4.76 15.35 15.78
N ALA A 293 5.84 14.79 15.25
CA ALA A 293 7.02 15.58 14.89
C ALA A 293 6.83 16.43 13.62
N ASN A 294 5.78 16.13 12.81
CA ASN A 294 5.56 16.75 11.51
C ASN A 294 4.19 17.45 11.36
N ASP A 295 3.47 17.72 12.45
CA ASP A 295 2.16 18.41 12.44
C ASP A 295 2.24 19.92 12.13
N GLU A 296 3.40 20.55 12.34
CA GLU A 296 3.61 22.01 12.19
C GLU A 296 3.80 22.47 10.73
#